data_97c8e8afcc5d90ebc834e7be5696cce6
#
_entry.id   97c8e8afcc5d90ebc834e7be5696cce6
#
_cell.length_a   1.000
_cell.length_b   1.000
_cell.length_c   1.000
_cell.angle_alpha   90.00
_cell.angle_beta   90.00
_cell.angle_gamma   90.00
#
_symmetry.space_group_name_H-M   'P 1'
#
loop_
_entity.id
_entity.type
_entity.pdbx_description
1 polymer ?
#
loop_
_entity_poly.entity_id
_entity_poly.type
_entity_poly.pdbx_seq_one_letter_code
_entity_poly.pdbx_strand_id
1 'polypeptide(L)'
;MTDCYDLIVKLRAIREFKPDPLRHDDLGAILEAARWTGSSKNSQDWSFIVVTDDRLQGLAEHGDYTDPIRASAATIVLVKEEGGNLFDIGRAAQNIMLAAKTVGVASCPITLHRPAEARRFLGAPDEVETRYAVALGYPTAGTSPSRFGGRKPAETVVRFEHY
;
A
#
# COMPACT_ATOMS: atom_id res chain seq x y z
N MET A 1 16.22 17.88 -4.51
CA MET A 1 15.44 16.72 -5.02
C MET A 1 15.93 15.47 -4.30
N THR A 2 15.03 14.71 -3.70
CA THR A 2 15.40 13.42 -3.11
C THR A 2 15.77 12.48 -4.26
N ASP A 3 16.93 11.83 -4.16
CA ASP A 3 17.34 10.84 -5.17
C ASP A 3 16.35 9.67 -5.17
N CYS A 4 15.97 9.19 -6.35
CA CYS A 4 15.07 8.04 -6.52
C CYS A 4 15.61 6.80 -5.79
N TYR A 5 16.91 6.57 -5.85
CA TYR A 5 17.57 5.49 -5.12
C TYR A 5 17.37 5.63 -3.60
N ASP A 6 17.53 6.83 -3.06
CA ASP A 6 17.30 7.13 -1.65
C ASP A 6 15.85 6.88 -1.22
N LEU A 7 14.88 7.23 -2.07
CA LEU A 7 13.47 6.92 -1.81
C LEU A 7 13.26 5.40 -1.65
N ILE A 8 13.80 4.61 -2.55
CA ILE A 8 13.66 3.15 -2.54
C ILE A 8 14.30 2.54 -1.29
N VAL A 9 15.57 2.87 -1.02
CA VAL A 9 16.33 2.23 0.07
C VAL A 9 15.92 2.72 1.46
N LYS A 10 15.37 3.94 1.57
CA LYS A 10 14.94 4.57 2.83
C LYS A 10 13.44 4.45 3.10
N LEU A 11 12.64 3.90 2.18
CA LEU A 11 11.22 3.67 2.41
C LEU A 11 11.02 2.68 3.55
N ARG A 12 10.17 3.04 4.50
CA ARG A 12 9.79 2.18 5.65
C ARG A 12 8.29 2.31 5.90
N ALA A 13 7.68 1.21 6.35
CA ALA A 13 6.31 1.21 6.82
C ALA A 13 6.20 2.02 8.12
N ILE A 14 5.30 2.98 8.13
CA ILE A 14 4.91 3.78 9.31
C ILE A 14 3.49 3.40 9.67
N ARG A 15 3.22 3.17 10.95
CA ARG A 15 1.95 2.62 11.43
C ARG A 15 1.14 3.59 12.28
N GLU A 16 1.73 4.73 12.62
CA GLU A 16 1.12 5.76 13.44
C GLU A 16 0.97 7.03 12.62
N PHE A 17 -0.23 7.55 12.57
CA PHE A 17 -0.59 8.70 11.75
C PHE A 17 -1.25 9.80 12.61
N LYS A 18 -1.15 11.03 12.13
CA LYS A 18 -1.95 12.14 12.65
C LYS A 18 -3.41 11.95 12.24
N PRO A 19 -4.36 12.49 13.00
CA PRO A 19 -5.78 12.40 12.65
C PRO A 19 -6.19 13.31 11.48
N ASP A 20 -5.24 14.07 10.93
CA ASP A 20 -5.51 15.00 9.83
C ASP A 20 -5.90 14.26 8.54
N PRO A 21 -6.95 14.70 7.83
CA PRO A 21 -7.30 14.13 6.53
C PRO A 21 -6.20 14.40 5.51
N LEU A 22 -6.07 13.53 4.53
CA LEU A 22 -5.15 13.77 3.41
C LEU A 22 -5.66 14.94 2.56
N ARG A 23 -4.73 15.79 2.12
CA ARG A 23 -5.05 16.80 1.11
C ARG A 23 -5.42 16.11 -0.19
N HIS A 24 -6.40 16.68 -0.90
CA HIS A 24 -6.87 16.15 -2.18
C HIS A 24 -5.74 15.97 -3.20
N ASP A 25 -4.83 16.96 -3.29
CA ASP A 25 -3.70 16.92 -4.23
C ASP A 25 -2.70 15.82 -3.89
N ASP A 26 -2.44 15.58 -2.59
CA ASP A 26 -1.52 14.50 -2.17
C ASP A 26 -2.11 13.13 -2.51
N LEU A 27 -3.40 12.91 -2.22
CA LEU A 27 -4.08 11.67 -2.56
C LEU A 27 -4.16 11.49 -4.09
N GLY A 28 -4.44 12.57 -4.83
CA GLY A 28 -4.47 12.57 -6.29
C GLY A 28 -3.13 12.16 -6.89
N ALA A 29 -2.01 12.72 -6.41
CA ALA A 29 -0.67 12.35 -6.87
C ALA A 29 -0.33 10.88 -6.57
N ILE A 30 -0.75 10.37 -5.42
CA ILE A 30 -0.55 8.96 -5.04
C ILE A 30 -1.34 8.03 -5.95
N LEU A 31 -2.62 8.34 -6.21
CA LEU A 31 -3.48 7.53 -7.07
C LEU A 31 -3.02 7.57 -8.54
N GLU A 32 -2.50 8.72 -9.00
CA GLU A 32 -1.93 8.82 -10.34
C GLU A 32 -0.68 7.92 -10.48
N ALA A 33 0.21 7.90 -9.51
CA ALA A 33 1.35 7.00 -9.50
C ALA A 33 0.94 5.51 -9.48
N ALA A 34 -0.13 5.16 -8.76
CA ALA A 34 -0.71 3.82 -8.78
C ALA A 34 -1.23 3.46 -10.19
N ARG A 35 -1.96 4.37 -10.82
CA ARG A 35 -2.52 4.22 -12.16
C ARG A 35 -1.43 4.00 -13.23
N TRP A 36 -0.27 4.63 -13.09
CA TRP A 36 0.88 4.47 -13.98
C TRP A 36 1.70 3.20 -13.75
N THR A 37 1.22 2.26 -12.96
CA THR A 37 1.87 0.95 -12.83
C THR A 37 1.87 0.22 -14.17
N GLY A 38 3.02 -0.30 -14.57
CA GLY A 38 3.11 -1.08 -15.81
C GLY A 38 2.51 -2.48 -15.64
N SER A 39 2.00 -3.08 -16.72
CA SER A 39 1.55 -4.47 -16.79
C SER A 39 1.94 -5.14 -18.10
N SER A 40 1.89 -6.47 -18.13
CA SER A 40 2.12 -7.22 -19.36
C SER A 40 1.11 -6.80 -20.43
N LYS A 41 1.57 -6.52 -21.65
CA LYS A 41 0.72 -6.07 -22.77
C LYS A 41 -0.15 -4.84 -22.44
N ASN A 42 0.18 -4.11 -21.37
CA ASN A 42 -0.60 -2.98 -20.86
C ASN A 42 -2.06 -3.37 -20.53
N SER A 43 -2.27 -4.57 -19.98
CA SER A 43 -3.61 -5.10 -19.69
C SER A 43 -4.31 -4.32 -18.57
N GLN A 44 -3.55 -3.82 -17.60
CA GLN A 44 -4.03 -2.98 -16.49
C GLN A 44 -5.17 -3.65 -15.67
N ASP A 45 -5.01 -4.94 -15.37
CA ASP A 45 -5.99 -5.77 -14.66
C ASP A 45 -5.98 -5.49 -13.14
N TRP A 46 -6.15 -4.23 -12.78
CA TRP A 46 -6.29 -3.76 -11.41
C TRP A 46 -7.23 -2.57 -11.32
N SER A 47 -7.80 -2.41 -10.14
CA SER A 47 -8.46 -1.18 -9.74
C SER A 47 -8.12 -0.83 -8.27
N PHE A 48 -8.53 0.34 -7.83
CA PHE A 48 -8.21 0.85 -6.51
C PHE A 48 -9.48 1.36 -5.82
N ILE A 49 -9.72 0.90 -4.59
CA ILE A 49 -10.82 1.39 -3.76
C ILE A 49 -10.21 2.24 -2.64
N VAL A 50 -10.55 3.51 -2.61
CA VAL A 50 -10.16 4.42 -1.52
C VAL A 50 -11.22 4.36 -0.44
N VAL A 51 -10.80 3.99 0.77
CA VAL A 51 -11.65 3.92 1.97
C VAL A 51 -11.20 5.00 2.94
N THR A 52 -12.15 5.78 3.46
CA THR A 52 -11.94 6.88 4.40
C THR A 52 -12.96 6.81 5.54
N ASP A 53 -12.79 7.68 6.52
CA ASP A 53 -13.75 7.96 7.58
C ASP A 53 -14.21 6.70 8.35
N ASP A 54 -15.46 6.64 8.73
CA ASP A 54 -16.01 5.54 9.54
C ASP A 54 -15.88 4.15 8.88
N ARG A 55 -15.75 4.09 7.56
CA ARG A 55 -15.58 2.82 6.84
C ARG A 55 -14.22 2.16 7.10
N LEU A 56 -13.21 2.93 7.55
CA LEU A 56 -11.91 2.37 7.92
C LEU A 56 -12.02 1.36 9.06
N GLN A 57 -12.90 1.60 10.02
CA GLN A 57 -13.12 0.67 11.14
C GLN A 57 -13.67 -0.67 10.64
N GLY A 58 -14.67 -0.63 9.75
CA GLY A 58 -15.23 -1.84 9.15
C GLY A 58 -14.23 -2.60 8.28
N LEU A 59 -13.44 -1.90 7.45
CA LEU A 59 -12.39 -2.53 6.64
C LEU A 59 -11.34 -3.24 7.52
N ALA A 60 -10.98 -2.65 8.64
CA ALA A 60 -9.99 -3.19 9.56
C ALA A 60 -10.40 -4.53 10.19
N GLU A 61 -11.69 -4.87 10.25
CA GLU A 61 -12.17 -6.17 10.75
C GLU A 61 -11.75 -7.36 9.88
N HIS A 62 -11.29 -7.10 8.65
CA HIS A 62 -10.94 -8.13 7.67
C HIS A 62 -9.45 -8.50 7.64
N GLY A 63 -8.65 -8.03 8.62
CA GLY A 63 -7.24 -8.40 8.77
C GLY A 63 -6.87 -8.56 10.24
N ASP A 64 -5.70 -9.16 10.52
CA ASP A 64 -5.27 -9.45 11.89
C ASP A 64 -4.34 -8.36 12.46
N TYR A 65 -3.65 -7.62 11.60
CA TYR A 65 -2.70 -6.55 11.97
C TYR A 65 -3.11 -5.23 11.31
N THR A 66 -4.33 -4.78 11.61
CA THR A 66 -5.01 -3.69 10.89
C THR A 66 -5.12 -2.38 11.68
N ASP A 67 -4.48 -2.27 12.83
CA ASP A 67 -4.42 -1.00 13.58
C ASP A 67 -3.98 0.19 12.69
N PRO A 68 -3.03 0.05 11.74
CA PRO A 68 -2.71 1.13 10.82
C PRO A 68 -3.87 1.55 9.93
N ILE A 69 -4.81 0.66 9.56
CA ILE A 69 -6.05 1.03 8.83
C ILE A 69 -6.90 1.93 9.72
N ARG A 70 -7.14 1.53 10.98
CA ARG A 70 -7.96 2.27 11.94
C ARG A 70 -7.43 3.68 12.21
N ALA A 71 -6.10 3.82 12.20
CA ALA A 71 -5.41 5.07 12.46
C ALA A 71 -5.17 5.92 11.20
N SER A 72 -5.42 5.39 10.01
CA SER A 72 -5.11 6.07 8.75
C SER A 72 -6.12 7.17 8.42
N ALA A 73 -5.70 8.15 7.63
CA ALA A 73 -6.58 9.13 7.02
C ALA A 73 -7.29 8.57 5.79
N ALA A 74 -6.65 7.63 5.11
CA ALA A 74 -7.22 6.89 3.98
C ALA A 74 -6.50 5.54 3.84
N THR A 75 -7.21 4.54 3.33
CA THR A 75 -6.62 3.25 2.94
C THR A 75 -6.98 2.95 1.50
N ILE A 76 -5.98 2.69 0.66
CA ILE A 76 -6.17 2.26 -0.72
C ILE A 76 -6.15 0.73 -0.74
N VAL A 77 -7.28 0.10 -1.04
CA VAL A 77 -7.37 -1.33 -1.29
C VAL A 77 -7.01 -1.59 -2.76
N LEU A 78 -6.04 -2.47 -2.96
CA LEU A 78 -5.64 -2.90 -4.30
C LEU A 78 -6.53 -4.06 -4.73
N VAL A 79 -7.26 -3.85 -5.80
CA VAL A 79 -8.15 -4.85 -6.38
C VAL A 79 -7.44 -5.51 -7.55
N LYS A 80 -7.26 -6.82 -7.44
CA LYS A 80 -6.78 -7.63 -8.55
C LYS A 80 -8.01 -8.06 -9.36
N GLU A 81 -8.12 -7.53 -10.57
CA GLU A 81 -9.18 -7.90 -11.51
C GLU A 81 -9.00 -9.33 -12.02
N GLU A 82 -10.05 -9.87 -12.65
CA GLU A 82 -9.96 -11.17 -13.34
C GLU A 82 -8.86 -11.13 -14.39
N GLY A 83 -8.01 -12.16 -14.44
CA GLY A 83 -6.83 -12.19 -15.33
C GLY A 83 -5.61 -11.44 -14.81
N GLY A 84 -5.75 -10.60 -13.79
CA GLY A 84 -4.65 -9.89 -13.14
C GLY A 84 -3.70 -10.82 -12.37
N ASN A 85 -2.54 -10.29 -12.00
CA ASN A 85 -1.55 -11.04 -11.23
C ASN A 85 -1.02 -10.25 -10.01
N LEU A 86 -0.55 -10.98 -9.01
CA LEU A 86 -0.05 -10.38 -7.77
C LEU A 86 1.28 -9.64 -7.94
N PHE A 87 2.03 -9.92 -9.00
CA PHE A 87 3.26 -9.19 -9.31
C PHE A 87 2.95 -7.71 -9.62
N ASP A 88 1.94 -7.46 -10.45
CA ASP A 88 1.53 -6.10 -10.80
C ASP A 88 0.87 -5.39 -9.60
N ILE A 89 0.09 -6.10 -8.78
CA ILE A 89 -0.46 -5.58 -7.52
C ILE A 89 0.67 -5.14 -6.56
N GLY A 90 1.72 -5.95 -6.44
CA GLY A 90 2.90 -5.58 -5.63
C GLY A 90 3.62 -4.35 -6.16
N ARG A 91 3.73 -4.20 -7.49
CA ARG A 91 4.29 -3.00 -8.13
C ARG A 91 3.43 -1.76 -7.87
N ALA A 92 2.11 -1.89 -7.98
CA ALA A 92 1.17 -0.80 -7.68
C ALA A 92 1.27 -0.38 -6.21
N ALA A 93 1.32 -1.32 -5.27
CA ALA A 93 1.53 -1.04 -3.86
C ALA A 93 2.83 -0.26 -3.62
N GLN A 94 3.93 -0.68 -4.26
CA GLN A 94 5.22 0.01 -4.15
C GLN A 94 5.16 1.42 -4.73
N ASN A 95 4.50 1.63 -5.87
CA ASN A 95 4.31 2.96 -6.46
C ASN A 95 3.52 3.88 -5.53
N ILE A 96 2.43 3.39 -4.93
CA ILE A 96 1.64 4.13 -3.92
C ILE A 96 2.54 4.58 -2.78
N MET A 97 3.33 3.67 -2.21
CA MET A 97 4.18 3.97 -1.04
C MET A 97 5.31 4.95 -1.37
N LEU A 98 5.92 4.82 -2.55
CA LEU A 98 6.96 5.75 -3.01
C LEU A 98 6.37 7.15 -3.28
N ALA A 99 5.25 7.23 -3.99
CA ALA A 99 4.56 8.49 -4.25
C ALA A 99 4.12 9.18 -2.95
N ALA A 100 3.53 8.44 -2.01
CA ALA A 100 3.17 8.95 -0.69
C ALA A 100 4.39 9.61 -0.01
N LYS A 101 5.54 8.95 -0.04
CA LYS A 101 6.78 9.48 0.54
C LYS A 101 7.22 10.80 -0.09
N THR A 102 7.02 11.01 -1.39
CA THR A 102 7.41 12.25 -2.09
C THR A 102 6.58 13.45 -1.67
N VAL A 103 5.33 13.24 -1.27
CA VAL A 103 4.40 14.30 -0.83
C VAL A 103 4.29 14.40 0.69
N GLY A 104 5.19 13.76 1.44
CA GLY A 104 5.23 13.82 2.91
C GLY A 104 4.18 12.98 3.62
N VAL A 105 3.50 12.08 2.89
CA VAL A 105 2.56 11.10 3.43
C VAL A 105 3.31 9.83 3.81
N ALA A 106 3.01 9.31 4.99
CA ALA A 106 3.49 8.01 5.44
C ALA A 106 2.56 6.89 4.98
N SER A 107 3.10 5.68 4.86
CA SER A 107 2.35 4.53 4.36
C SER A 107 2.68 3.24 5.12
N CYS A 108 1.70 2.35 5.19
CA CYS A 108 1.87 0.99 5.71
C CYS A 108 1.16 -0.01 4.80
N PRO A 109 1.89 -0.99 4.20
CA PRO A 109 1.26 -2.07 3.45
C PRO A 109 0.58 -3.04 4.42
N ILE A 110 -0.61 -3.49 4.08
CA ILE A 110 -1.49 -4.32 4.89
C ILE A 110 -1.92 -5.56 4.10
N THR A 111 -2.01 -6.69 4.79
CA THR A 111 -2.68 -7.89 4.27
C THR A 111 -4.06 -8.01 4.93
N LEU A 112 -5.10 -8.10 4.11
CA LEU A 112 -6.45 -8.45 4.54
C LEU A 112 -6.54 -9.99 4.58
N HIS A 113 -6.52 -10.56 5.78
CA HIS A 113 -6.45 -12.01 5.97
C HIS A 113 -7.77 -12.71 5.63
N ARG A 114 -8.86 -11.95 5.57
CA ARG A 114 -10.21 -12.37 5.18
C ARG A 114 -10.65 -11.66 3.88
N PRO A 115 -9.98 -11.94 2.75
CA PRO A 115 -10.17 -11.17 1.51
C PRO A 115 -11.58 -11.29 0.93
N ALA A 116 -12.25 -12.43 1.10
CA ALA A 116 -13.62 -12.62 0.63
C ALA A 116 -14.63 -11.76 1.42
N GLU A 117 -14.42 -11.61 2.73
CA GLU A 117 -15.21 -10.74 3.59
C GLU A 117 -14.93 -9.26 3.28
N ALA A 118 -13.65 -8.89 3.10
CA ALA A 118 -13.26 -7.55 2.69
C ALA A 118 -13.90 -7.16 1.35
N ARG A 119 -13.89 -8.08 0.39
CA ARG A 119 -14.53 -7.89 -0.91
C ARG A 119 -16.03 -7.60 -0.77
N ARG A 120 -16.77 -8.41 0.01
CA ARG A 120 -18.19 -8.18 0.28
C ARG A 120 -18.45 -6.85 0.98
N PHE A 121 -17.65 -6.51 1.99
CA PHE A 121 -17.72 -5.21 2.68
C PHE A 121 -17.55 -4.03 1.74
N LEU A 122 -16.65 -4.17 0.76
CA LEU A 122 -16.36 -3.15 -0.25
C LEU A 122 -17.41 -3.10 -1.36
N GLY A 123 -18.30 -4.09 -1.47
CA GLY A 123 -19.27 -4.20 -2.56
C GLY A 123 -18.63 -4.56 -3.89
N ALA A 124 -17.44 -5.16 -3.87
CA ALA A 124 -16.74 -5.57 -5.08
C ALA A 124 -17.27 -6.93 -5.59
N PRO A 125 -17.26 -7.17 -6.92
CA PRO A 125 -17.79 -8.39 -7.53
C PRO A 125 -16.97 -9.63 -7.15
N ASP A 126 -17.55 -10.81 -7.37
CA ASP A 126 -16.99 -12.08 -6.91
C ASP A 126 -15.71 -12.50 -7.63
N GLU A 127 -15.50 -11.99 -8.83
CA GLU A 127 -14.38 -12.32 -9.71
C GLU A 127 -13.06 -11.63 -9.31
N VAL A 128 -13.13 -10.60 -8.44
CA VAL A 128 -11.95 -9.84 -8.05
C VAL A 128 -11.39 -10.26 -6.69
N GLU A 129 -10.11 -9.98 -6.47
CA GLU A 129 -9.43 -10.24 -5.21
C GLU A 129 -9.01 -8.93 -4.51
N THR A 130 -9.30 -8.81 -3.22
CA THR A 130 -9.03 -7.64 -2.38
C THR A 130 -8.14 -7.99 -1.18
N ARG A 131 -6.99 -8.60 -1.45
CA ARG A 131 -6.10 -9.14 -0.40
C ARG A 131 -5.17 -8.10 0.21
N TYR A 132 -4.79 -7.09 -0.55
CA TYR A 132 -3.77 -6.13 -0.14
C TYR A 132 -4.29 -4.71 -0.13
N ALA A 133 -3.78 -3.93 0.83
CA ALA A 133 -4.11 -2.52 0.97
C ALA A 133 -2.88 -1.71 1.40
N VAL A 134 -2.94 -0.40 1.24
CA VAL A 134 -1.94 0.54 1.76
C VAL A 134 -2.67 1.59 2.60
N ALA A 135 -2.41 1.58 3.90
CA ALA A 135 -2.87 2.61 4.82
C ALA A 135 -1.99 3.86 4.68
N LEU A 136 -2.60 5.04 4.65
CA LEU A 136 -1.98 6.34 4.39
C LEU A 136 -2.36 7.37 5.44
N GLY A 137 -1.42 8.22 5.83
CA GLY A 137 -1.67 9.34 6.73
C GLY A 137 -0.42 10.19 6.91
N TYR A 138 -0.56 11.38 7.47
CA TYR A 138 0.61 12.17 7.82
C TYR A 138 1.29 11.57 9.05
N PRO A 139 2.64 11.43 9.06
CA PRO A 139 3.34 10.81 10.18
C PRO A 139 3.25 11.68 11.44
N THR A 140 3.12 11.06 12.61
CA THR A 140 3.31 11.74 13.90
C THR A 140 4.77 12.13 14.11
N ALA A 141 5.04 13.19 14.85
CA ALA A 141 6.40 13.57 15.20
C ALA A 141 7.08 12.46 16.03
N GLY A 142 8.30 12.10 15.65
CA GLY A 142 9.05 11.06 16.37
C GLY A 142 8.68 9.62 15.99
N THR A 143 7.75 9.42 15.05
CA THR A 143 7.43 8.07 14.57
C THR A 143 8.66 7.44 13.93
N SER A 144 9.08 6.33 14.50
CA SER A 144 10.22 5.55 14.04
C SER A 144 9.76 4.32 13.27
N PRO A 145 10.47 3.89 12.24
CA PRO A 145 10.24 2.58 11.64
C PRO A 145 10.36 1.48 12.70
N SER A 146 9.72 0.33 12.45
CA SER A 146 9.90 -0.85 13.32
C SER A 146 11.37 -1.06 13.65
N ARG A 147 11.65 -1.40 14.92
CA ARG A 147 13.01 -1.77 15.38
C ARG A 147 13.57 -3.03 14.72
N PHE A 148 12.76 -3.83 14.02
CA PHE A 148 13.23 -4.90 13.16
C PHE A 148 13.76 -4.29 11.85
N GLY A 149 14.92 -3.66 11.93
CA GLY A 149 15.57 -3.01 10.79
C GLY A 149 16.65 -3.87 10.17
N GLY A 150 17.23 -3.36 9.09
CA GLY A 150 18.32 -3.98 8.38
C GLY A 150 17.87 -4.87 7.22
N ARG A 151 18.83 -5.41 6.56
CA ARG A 151 18.68 -6.36 5.46
C ARG A 151 19.70 -7.47 5.63
N LYS A 152 19.38 -8.64 5.11
CA LYS A 152 20.35 -9.73 5.01
C LYS A 152 21.55 -9.27 4.18
N PRO A 153 22.77 -9.78 4.46
CA PRO A 153 23.94 -9.52 3.63
C PRO A 153 23.67 -9.89 2.14
N ALA A 154 24.24 -9.13 1.22
CA ALA A 154 23.96 -9.33 -0.21
C ALA A 154 24.29 -10.76 -0.66
N GLU A 155 25.39 -11.31 -0.18
CA GLU A 155 25.84 -12.67 -0.48
C GLU A 155 24.87 -13.77 -0.04
N THR A 156 23.94 -13.47 0.87
CA THR A 156 22.92 -14.45 1.30
C THR A 156 21.65 -14.42 0.44
N VAL A 157 21.44 -13.38 -0.33
CA VAL A 157 20.19 -13.16 -1.10
C VAL A 157 20.41 -13.00 -2.60
N VAL A 158 21.67 -12.76 -3.02
CA VAL A 158 22.04 -12.66 -4.43
C VAL A 158 22.79 -13.92 -4.82
N ARG A 159 22.41 -14.50 -5.94
CA ARG A 159 23.08 -15.65 -6.57
C ARG A 159 23.42 -15.28 -8.00
N PHE A 160 24.55 -15.74 -8.48
CA PHE A 160 24.97 -15.58 -9.87
C PHE A 160 24.89 -16.94 -10.55
N GLU A 161 24.08 -17.01 -11.60
CA GLU A 161 23.87 -18.17 -12.49
C GLU A 161 23.24 -19.40 -11.81
N HIS A 162 23.59 -19.71 -10.53
CA HIS A 162 23.09 -20.87 -9.80
C HIS A 162 22.52 -20.48 -8.43
N TYR A 163 21.62 -21.33 -7.88
CA TYR A 163 21.12 -21.21 -6.50
C TYR A 163 22.17 -21.64 -5.49
#